data_32942803115592d3230f8cedbf625981
#
_entry.id   32942803115592d3230f8cedbf625981
#
_cell.length_a   1.000
_cell.length_b   1.000
_cell.length_c   1.000
_cell.angle_alpha   90.00
_cell.angle_beta   90.00
_cell.angle_gamma   90.00
#
_symmetry.space_group_name_H-M   'P 1'
#
loop_
_entity.id
_entity.type
_entity.pdbx_description
1 polymer ?
#
loop_
_entity_poly.entity_id
_entity_poly.type
_entity_poly.pdbx_seq_one_letter_code
_entity_poly.pdbx_strand_id
1 'polypeptide(L)'
;MEQIKNDQLTLEISSLGAELQSIKDANGNEYLWDGDEKYWNRHSPILFPIVCGLWKDTYRTEGKEYQLPRHGFARDTEFNLVGKTADRLTFALIDNEETQKNYPYHFNLAISYRLQGNEIHVIWHVENTDDKEIFFQIGGHPAFMVPGCKKGEEMKATLKLDNEAPVRLYGNVGGCIDRQAKETVETDKGIWEVNEETFAEDAVIFDKSQVKQVSILNEKGEPHVTLEFKTPAVGIWNPTGKHAPFICIEPWYGLSDWAEYDGEFKDKYLMNSLQPGASFMSEYIIRIEK
;
A
#
# COMPACT_ATOMS: atom_id res chain seq x y z
N MET A 1 -1.91 -15.09 -14.24
CA MET A 1 -1.61 -13.71 -14.66
C MET A 1 -2.70 -13.23 -15.59
N GLU A 2 -3.37 -12.14 -15.27
CA GLU A 2 -4.41 -11.53 -16.09
C GLU A 2 -3.91 -10.19 -16.64
N GLN A 3 -4.42 -9.77 -17.80
CA GLN A 3 -4.01 -8.54 -18.45
C GLN A 3 -5.22 -7.70 -18.87
N ILE A 4 -5.12 -6.38 -18.69
CA ILE A 4 -5.95 -5.36 -19.36
C ILE A 4 -5.07 -4.32 -20.00
N LYS A 5 -5.56 -3.72 -21.09
CA LYS A 5 -4.83 -2.68 -21.83
C LYS A 5 -5.76 -1.70 -22.51
N ASN A 6 -5.23 -0.50 -22.74
CA ASN A 6 -5.80 0.50 -23.64
C ASN A 6 -4.71 1.02 -24.59
N ASP A 7 -4.97 2.15 -25.27
CA ASP A 7 -4.00 2.73 -26.22
C ASP A 7 -2.75 3.31 -25.53
N GLN A 8 -2.76 3.48 -24.21
CA GLN A 8 -1.69 4.14 -23.46
C GLN A 8 -0.94 3.18 -22.54
N LEU A 9 -1.65 2.26 -21.88
CA LEU A 9 -1.11 1.41 -20.82
C LEU A 9 -1.49 -0.05 -21.01
N THR A 10 -0.60 -0.92 -20.55
CA THR A 10 -0.83 -2.35 -20.35
C THR A 10 -0.53 -2.70 -18.90
N LEU A 11 -1.46 -3.37 -18.22
CA LEU A 11 -1.31 -3.85 -16.85
C LEU A 11 -1.31 -5.37 -16.83
N GLU A 12 -0.46 -5.95 -15.97
CA GLU A 12 -0.47 -7.37 -15.65
C GLU A 12 -0.72 -7.56 -14.15
N ILE A 13 -1.70 -8.39 -13.81
CA ILE A 13 -2.14 -8.64 -12.43
C ILE A 13 -2.10 -10.13 -12.13
N SER A 14 -1.50 -10.50 -11.00
CA SER A 14 -1.48 -11.86 -10.47
C SER A 14 -2.76 -12.16 -9.69
N SER A 15 -3.24 -13.39 -9.75
CA SER A 15 -4.29 -13.88 -8.84
C SER A 15 -3.76 -14.04 -7.40
N LEU A 16 -2.48 -14.38 -7.24
CA LEU A 16 -1.86 -14.36 -5.91
C LEU A 16 -1.77 -12.92 -5.40
N GLY A 17 -2.46 -12.65 -4.30
CA GLY A 17 -2.55 -11.33 -3.69
C GLY A 17 -3.40 -10.33 -4.47
N ALA A 18 -4.01 -10.71 -5.60
CA ALA A 18 -4.57 -9.79 -6.60
C ALA A 18 -3.57 -8.68 -6.96
N GLU A 19 -2.27 -9.01 -6.99
CA GLU A 19 -1.16 -8.06 -7.03
C GLU A 19 -0.91 -7.53 -8.44
N LEU A 20 -0.87 -6.21 -8.60
CA LEU A 20 -0.41 -5.54 -9.82
C LEU A 20 1.10 -5.76 -9.97
N GLN A 21 1.54 -6.38 -11.05
CA GLN A 21 2.92 -6.79 -11.26
C GLN A 21 3.64 -6.06 -12.38
N SER A 22 2.91 -5.38 -13.27
CA SER A 22 3.51 -4.60 -14.35
C SER A 22 2.61 -3.45 -14.77
N ILE A 23 3.21 -2.31 -15.05
CA ILE A 23 2.60 -1.13 -15.68
C ILE A 23 3.50 -0.73 -16.84
N LYS A 24 3.08 -1.01 -18.07
CA LYS A 24 3.84 -0.60 -19.26
C LYS A 24 3.10 0.45 -20.07
N ASP A 25 3.82 1.45 -20.53
CA ASP A 25 3.30 2.39 -21.51
C ASP A 25 3.24 1.78 -22.94
N ALA A 26 2.74 2.55 -23.90
CA ALA A 26 2.66 2.11 -25.31
C ALA A 26 4.03 1.86 -25.96
N ASN A 27 5.13 2.39 -25.40
CA ASN A 27 6.50 2.18 -25.86
C ASN A 27 7.16 0.96 -25.19
N GLY A 28 6.49 0.34 -24.21
CA GLY A 28 7.01 -0.80 -23.45
C GLY A 28 7.88 -0.42 -22.25
N ASN A 29 7.91 0.85 -21.85
CA ASN A 29 8.59 1.27 -20.64
C ASN A 29 7.85 0.77 -19.41
N GLU A 30 8.56 0.11 -18.48
CA GLU A 30 8.03 -0.41 -17.23
C GLU A 30 8.14 0.66 -16.13
N TYR A 31 7.05 0.84 -15.37
CA TYR A 31 6.97 1.82 -14.28
C TYR A 31 6.98 1.17 -12.91
N LEU A 32 6.61 -0.11 -12.82
CA LEU A 32 6.66 -0.85 -11.56
C LEU A 32 8.01 -1.54 -11.37
N TRP A 33 8.36 -1.78 -10.11
CA TRP A 33 9.47 -2.64 -9.73
C TRP A 33 9.20 -4.09 -10.16
N ASP A 34 10.23 -4.79 -10.64
CA ASP A 34 10.13 -6.12 -11.26
C ASP A 34 10.13 -7.30 -10.27
N GLY A 35 10.14 -7.02 -8.96
CA GLY A 35 10.08 -8.07 -7.93
C GLY A 35 11.36 -8.89 -7.76
N ASP A 36 12.52 -8.41 -8.21
CA ASP A 36 13.80 -9.10 -8.03
C ASP A 36 14.08 -9.37 -6.55
N GLU A 37 14.06 -10.66 -6.16
CA GLU A 37 14.18 -11.13 -4.77
C GLU A 37 15.47 -10.71 -4.06
N LYS A 38 16.52 -10.40 -4.83
CA LYS A 38 17.77 -9.85 -4.29
C LYS A 38 17.54 -8.54 -3.53
N TYR A 39 16.53 -7.77 -3.94
CA TYR A 39 16.19 -6.46 -3.38
C TYR A 39 14.89 -6.53 -2.57
N TRP A 40 13.79 -6.89 -3.25
CA TRP A 40 12.47 -7.06 -2.65
C TRP A 40 11.57 -7.87 -3.59
N ASN A 41 11.03 -8.98 -3.11
CA ASN A 41 10.33 -10.00 -3.91
C ASN A 41 8.83 -9.72 -4.12
N ARG A 42 8.40 -8.47 -4.12
CA ARG A 42 7.02 -8.05 -4.38
C ARG A 42 7.02 -6.86 -5.33
N HIS A 43 5.83 -6.52 -5.85
CA HIS A 43 5.64 -5.42 -6.81
C HIS A 43 4.69 -4.34 -6.26
N SER A 44 3.47 -4.73 -5.89
CA SER A 44 2.41 -3.84 -5.40
C SER A 44 1.43 -4.58 -4.49
N PRO A 45 1.86 -5.17 -3.37
CA PRO A 45 1.01 -6.02 -2.55
C PRO A 45 -0.17 -5.26 -1.95
N ILE A 46 -1.29 -5.97 -1.80
CA ILE A 46 -2.47 -5.51 -1.06
C ILE A 46 -2.32 -5.90 0.40
N LEU A 47 -2.53 -4.93 1.27
CA LEU A 47 -2.40 -5.07 2.72
C LEU A 47 -3.80 -5.26 3.33
N PHE A 48 -4.06 -6.42 3.92
CA PHE A 48 -5.33 -6.76 4.60
C PHE A 48 -5.16 -8.03 5.44
N PRO A 49 -5.75 -8.17 6.63
CA PRO A 49 -6.68 -7.23 7.29
C PRO A 49 -5.99 -6.22 8.22
N ILE A 50 -4.67 -6.11 8.15
CA ILE A 50 -3.87 -5.11 8.86
C ILE A 50 -2.88 -4.42 7.93
N VAL A 51 -2.50 -3.20 8.30
CA VAL A 51 -1.44 -2.41 7.68
C VAL A 51 -0.25 -2.35 8.63
N CYS A 52 0.96 -2.59 8.10
CA CYS A 52 2.20 -2.70 8.88
C CYS A 52 2.15 -3.82 9.95
N GLY A 53 2.82 -3.62 11.09
CA GLY A 53 2.97 -4.62 12.14
C GLY A 53 1.95 -4.48 13.28
N LEU A 54 1.77 -5.58 13.98
CA LEU A 54 1.17 -5.65 15.31
C LEU A 54 2.29 -5.77 16.34
N TRP A 55 2.07 -5.29 17.56
CA TRP A 55 3.03 -5.49 18.63
C TRP A 55 3.18 -6.99 18.94
N LYS A 56 4.37 -7.52 18.71
CA LYS A 56 4.70 -8.96 18.82
C LYS A 56 3.85 -9.86 17.90
N ASP A 57 3.43 -9.32 16.74
CA ASP A 57 2.57 -10.01 15.76
C ASP A 57 1.23 -10.51 16.32
N THR A 58 0.79 -9.95 17.46
CA THR A 58 -0.38 -10.42 18.20
C THR A 58 -1.42 -9.33 18.35
N TYR A 59 -2.69 -9.70 18.24
CA TYR A 59 -3.83 -8.83 18.55
C TYR A 59 -4.90 -9.57 19.38
N ARG A 60 -5.78 -8.80 20.03
CA ARG A 60 -6.83 -9.31 20.89
C ARG A 60 -8.19 -8.92 20.34
N THR A 61 -9.08 -9.87 20.26
CA THR A 61 -10.49 -9.65 19.95
C THR A 61 -11.37 -10.69 20.60
N GLU A 62 -12.54 -10.29 21.11
CA GLU A 62 -13.50 -11.19 21.77
C GLU A 62 -12.89 -12.05 22.90
N GLY A 63 -11.94 -11.48 23.66
CA GLY A 63 -11.27 -12.15 24.78
C GLY A 63 -10.28 -13.24 24.37
N LYS A 64 -9.90 -13.31 23.09
CA LYS A 64 -8.90 -14.26 22.57
C LYS A 64 -7.74 -13.51 21.91
N GLU A 65 -6.59 -14.18 21.87
CA GLU A 65 -5.41 -13.70 21.15
C GLU A 65 -5.28 -14.43 19.81
N TYR A 66 -4.90 -13.65 18.79
CA TYR A 66 -4.63 -14.11 17.43
C TYR A 66 -3.31 -13.52 16.93
N GLN A 67 -2.72 -14.15 15.93
CA GLN A 67 -1.50 -13.69 15.30
C GLN A 67 -1.73 -13.36 13.82
N LEU A 68 -1.14 -12.28 13.37
CA LEU A 68 -1.08 -11.92 11.96
C LEU A 68 0.33 -11.46 11.61
N PRO A 69 0.87 -11.91 10.49
CA PRO A 69 2.14 -11.38 9.99
C PRO A 69 1.99 -9.92 9.58
N ARG A 70 3.10 -9.21 9.51
CA ARG A 70 3.16 -7.83 8.99
C ARG A 70 2.39 -7.73 7.67
N HIS A 71 1.48 -6.76 7.56
CA HIS A 71 0.56 -6.51 6.44
C HIS A 71 -0.55 -7.55 6.23
N GLY A 72 -0.75 -8.47 7.17
CA GLY A 72 -1.77 -9.51 7.09
C GLY A 72 -1.48 -10.58 6.03
N PHE A 73 -2.53 -11.23 5.57
CA PHE A 73 -2.44 -12.42 4.73
C PHE A 73 -2.87 -12.23 3.26
N ALA A 74 -3.58 -11.16 2.93
CA ALA A 74 -4.18 -11.02 1.58
C ALA A 74 -3.14 -11.12 0.46
N ARG A 75 -1.97 -10.53 0.65
CA ARG A 75 -0.87 -10.54 -0.32
C ARG A 75 -0.26 -11.93 -0.59
N ASP A 76 -0.52 -12.90 0.28
CA ASP A 76 -0.01 -14.28 0.20
C ASP A 76 -1.14 -15.29 -0.09
N THR A 77 -2.35 -14.82 -0.44
CA THR A 77 -3.54 -15.65 -0.67
C THR A 77 -3.98 -15.54 -2.14
N GLU A 78 -4.42 -16.65 -2.72
CA GLU A 78 -5.02 -16.68 -4.05
C GLU A 78 -6.40 -16.04 -4.06
N PHE A 79 -6.61 -15.12 -4.99
CA PHE A 79 -7.90 -14.50 -5.27
C PHE A 79 -8.53 -15.11 -6.53
N ASN A 80 -9.84 -15.17 -6.57
CA ASN A 80 -10.58 -15.60 -7.74
C ASN A 80 -10.87 -14.40 -8.66
N LEU A 81 -10.63 -14.55 -9.96
CA LEU A 81 -11.10 -13.58 -10.96
C LEU A 81 -12.62 -13.68 -11.06
N VAL A 82 -13.33 -12.61 -10.64
CA VAL A 82 -14.80 -12.57 -10.61
C VAL A 82 -15.40 -11.61 -11.63
N GLY A 83 -14.58 -10.77 -12.25
CA GLY A 83 -15.03 -9.85 -13.29
C GLY A 83 -13.91 -9.44 -14.23
N LYS A 84 -14.21 -9.41 -15.54
CA LYS A 84 -13.30 -8.96 -16.58
C LYS A 84 -14.06 -8.22 -17.68
N THR A 85 -13.65 -7.00 -17.96
CA THR A 85 -14.06 -6.22 -19.12
C THR A 85 -12.85 -5.79 -19.92
N ALA A 86 -13.02 -4.98 -20.96
CA ALA A 86 -11.90 -4.47 -21.76
C ALA A 86 -10.95 -3.57 -20.93
N ASP A 87 -11.50 -2.85 -19.94
CA ASP A 87 -10.80 -1.83 -19.15
C ASP A 87 -10.71 -2.14 -17.65
N ARG A 88 -11.28 -3.29 -17.20
CA ARG A 88 -11.36 -3.62 -15.76
C ARG A 88 -11.15 -5.10 -15.48
N LEU A 89 -10.40 -5.39 -14.42
CA LEU A 89 -10.34 -6.70 -13.77
C LEU A 89 -10.82 -6.56 -12.33
N THR A 90 -11.52 -7.57 -11.83
CA THR A 90 -11.94 -7.66 -10.43
C THR A 90 -11.61 -9.05 -9.90
N PHE A 91 -10.86 -9.07 -8.80
CA PHE A 91 -10.50 -10.27 -8.06
C PHE A 91 -11.18 -10.25 -6.71
N ALA A 92 -11.59 -11.41 -6.20
CA ALA A 92 -12.21 -11.53 -4.87
C ALA A 92 -11.57 -12.62 -4.03
N LEU A 93 -11.46 -12.35 -2.74
CA LEU A 93 -11.11 -13.28 -1.67
C LEU A 93 -12.25 -13.31 -0.68
N ILE A 94 -12.87 -14.48 -0.51
CA ILE A 94 -13.86 -14.75 0.54
C ILE A 94 -13.13 -15.46 1.67
N ASP A 95 -13.52 -15.19 2.91
CA ASP A 95 -12.98 -15.89 4.07
C ASP A 95 -13.14 -17.42 3.94
N ASN A 96 -12.24 -18.13 4.57
CA ASN A 96 -12.23 -19.59 4.59
C ASN A 96 -11.64 -20.10 5.92
N GLU A 97 -11.59 -21.40 6.12
CA GLU A 97 -11.09 -22.01 7.34
C GLU A 97 -9.65 -21.58 7.71
N GLU A 98 -8.79 -21.30 6.72
CA GLU A 98 -7.43 -20.85 6.97
C GLU A 98 -7.39 -19.39 7.44
N THR A 99 -8.13 -18.49 6.77
CA THR A 99 -8.18 -17.08 7.18
C THR A 99 -8.81 -16.91 8.54
N GLN A 100 -9.84 -17.71 8.88
CA GLN A 100 -10.54 -17.65 10.15
C GLN A 100 -9.70 -18.11 11.35
N LYS A 101 -8.66 -18.90 11.16
CA LYS A 101 -7.73 -19.27 12.24
C LYS A 101 -7.04 -18.04 12.86
N ASN A 102 -6.73 -17.08 12.03
CA ASN A 102 -5.97 -15.88 12.42
C ASN A 102 -6.78 -14.58 12.35
N TYR A 103 -7.95 -14.60 11.69
CA TYR A 103 -8.87 -13.47 11.57
C TYR A 103 -10.31 -13.99 11.58
N PRO A 104 -10.95 -14.07 12.79
CA PRO A 104 -12.19 -14.81 13.01
C PRO A 104 -13.44 -14.02 12.60
N TYR A 105 -13.44 -13.52 11.38
CA TYR A 105 -14.52 -12.73 10.78
C TYR A 105 -14.86 -13.26 9.40
N HIS A 106 -16.15 -13.20 9.02
CA HIS A 106 -16.62 -13.46 7.66
C HIS A 106 -16.56 -12.19 6.83
N PHE A 107 -15.93 -12.25 5.68
CA PHE A 107 -15.75 -11.10 4.80
C PHE A 107 -15.72 -11.50 3.33
N ASN A 108 -15.98 -10.53 2.47
CA ASN A 108 -15.65 -10.59 1.05
C ASN A 108 -14.78 -9.37 0.72
N LEU A 109 -13.54 -9.62 0.29
CA LEU A 109 -12.58 -8.61 -0.14
C LEU A 109 -12.48 -8.65 -1.67
N ALA A 110 -12.85 -7.58 -2.36
CA ALA A 110 -12.65 -7.45 -3.79
C ALA A 110 -11.67 -6.33 -4.13
N ILE A 111 -10.74 -6.65 -5.03
CA ILE A 111 -9.76 -5.70 -5.59
C ILE A 111 -10.05 -5.55 -7.07
N SER A 112 -10.27 -4.31 -7.51
CA SER A 112 -10.49 -4.02 -8.91
C SER A 112 -9.42 -3.08 -9.46
N TYR A 113 -9.01 -3.34 -10.67
CA TYR A 113 -8.12 -2.49 -11.46
C TYR A 113 -8.89 -1.98 -12.67
N ARG A 114 -9.01 -0.67 -12.83
CA ARG A 114 -9.67 -0.04 -13.98
C ARG A 114 -8.72 0.94 -14.67
N LEU A 115 -8.60 0.79 -15.99
CA LEU A 115 -7.85 1.71 -16.84
C LEU A 115 -8.74 2.83 -17.38
N GLN A 116 -8.28 4.09 -17.25
CA GLN A 116 -8.94 5.25 -17.84
C GLN A 116 -7.89 6.22 -18.41
N GLY A 117 -7.61 6.11 -19.71
CA GLY A 117 -6.52 6.87 -20.33
C GLY A 117 -5.16 6.46 -19.73
N ASN A 118 -4.45 7.40 -19.13
CA ASN A 118 -3.18 7.16 -18.43
C ASN A 118 -3.34 6.94 -16.92
N GLU A 119 -4.58 6.77 -16.44
CA GLU A 119 -4.91 6.54 -15.04
C GLU A 119 -5.25 5.08 -14.78
N ILE A 120 -4.76 4.57 -13.65
CA ILE A 120 -5.03 3.25 -13.10
C ILE A 120 -5.74 3.45 -11.77
N HIS A 121 -7.01 3.08 -11.71
CA HIS A 121 -7.79 3.09 -10.49
C HIS A 121 -7.64 1.74 -9.80
N VAL A 122 -7.06 1.72 -8.62
CA VAL A 122 -6.99 0.56 -7.73
C VAL A 122 -8.09 0.71 -6.69
N ILE A 123 -9.12 -0.11 -6.82
CA ILE A 123 -10.36 0.01 -6.05
C ILE A 123 -10.43 -1.14 -5.05
N TRP A 124 -10.62 -0.81 -3.79
CA TRP A 124 -10.84 -1.75 -2.69
C TRP A 124 -12.32 -1.79 -2.33
N HIS A 125 -12.85 -2.98 -2.16
CA HIS A 125 -14.19 -3.20 -1.64
C HIS A 125 -14.14 -4.30 -0.58
N VAL A 126 -14.55 -3.98 0.64
CA VAL A 126 -14.68 -4.91 1.76
C VAL A 126 -16.14 -4.98 2.15
N GLU A 127 -16.70 -6.17 2.19
CA GLU A 127 -18.06 -6.44 2.62
C GLU A 127 -18.03 -7.28 3.91
N ASN A 128 -18.78 -6.87 4.89
CA ASN A 128 -19.01 -7.67 6.08
C ASN A 128 -20.11 -8.69 5.80
N THR A 129 -19.74 -9.96 5.66
CA THR A 129 -20.65 -11.10 5.48
C THR A 129 -20.92 -11.86 6.79
N ASP A 130 -20.36 -11.35 7.92
CA ASP A 130 -20.57 -11.88 9.26
C ASP A 130 -21.91 -11.43 9.86
N ASP A 131 -22.36 -12.07 10.91
CA ASP A 131 -23.50 -11.68 11.73
C ASP A 131 -23.13 -10.69 12.86
N LYS A 132 -21.84 -10.34 12.99
CA LYS A 132 -21.27 -9.38 13.93
C LYS A 132 -20.48 -8.27 13.23
N GLU A 133 -20.14 -7.21 13.95
CA GLU A 133 -19.25 -6.15 13.48
C GLU A 133 -17.84 -6.70 13.23
N ILE A 134 -17.26 -6.36 12.08
CA ILE A 134 -15.88 -6.71 11.74
C ILE A 134 -14.97 -5.48 11.81
N PHE A 135 -13.68 -5.72 12.07
CA PHE A 135 -12.65 -4.69 12.18
C PHE A 135 -11.49 -5.02 11.25
N PHE A 136 -11.06 -4.06 10.44
CA PHE A 136 -9.98 -4.29 9.47
C PHE A 136 -9.21 -3.01 9.17
N GLN A 137 -8.03 -3.19 8.60
CA GLN A 137 -7.27 -2.15 7.91
C GLN A 137 -6.99 -2.62 6.49
N ILE A 138 -6.82 -1.69 5.55
CA ILE A 138 -6.51 -1.99 4.16
C ILE A 138 -5.57 -0.95 3.58
N GLY A 139 -4.70 -1.38 2.67
CA GLY A 139 -3.76 -0.50 1.98
C GLY A 139 -3.18 -1.11 0.72
N GLY A 140 -2.48 -0.28 -0.04
CA GLY A 140 -1.63 -0.67 -1.16
C GLY A 140 -0.17 -0.38 -0.85
N HIS A 141 0.72 -1.13 -1.51
CA HIS A 141 2.18 -1.00 -1.33
C HIS A 141 2.90 -1.02 -2.68
N PRO A 142 2.47 -0.20 -3.68
CA PRO A 142 3.09 -0.20 -5.00
C PRO A 142 4.51 0.37 -4.96
N ALA A 143 5.43 -0.35 -5.61
CA ALA A 143 6.82 0.05 -5.78
C ALA A 143 7.05 0.56 -7.21
N PHE A 144 7.47 1.80 -7.36
CA PHE A 144 7.71 2.44 -8.65
C PHE A 144 9.19 2.60 -8.92
N MET A 145 9.59 2.29 -10.15
CA MET A 145 10.94 2.56 -10.63
C MET A 145 11.26 4.06 -10.52
N VAL A 146 12.42 4.38 -9.97
CA VAL A 146 12.91 5.76 -9.90
C VAL A 146 13.62 6.10 -11.19
N PRO A 147 13.19 7.17 -11.93
CA PRO A 147 13.83 7.58 -13.17
C PRO A 147 15.33 7.80 -13.01
N GLY A 148 16.12 7.25 -13.95
CA GLY A 148 17.58 7.39 -13.95
C GLY A 148 18.33 6.49 -12.96
N CYS A 149 17.68 5.89 -11.97
CA CYS A 149 18.29 5.00 -10.99
C CYS A 149 18.41 3.56 -11.52
N LYS A 150 19.51 2.86 -11.20
CA LYS A 150 19.74 1.47 -11.64
C LYS A 150 19.96 0.53 -10.46
N LYS A 151 19.70 -0.75 -10.68
CA LYS A 151 20.01 -1.82 -9.71
C LYS A 151 21.46 -1.78 -9.28
N GLY A 152 21.70 -1.73 -7.97
CA GLY A 152 23.03 -1.68 -7.36
C GLY A 152 23.61 -0.28 -7.17
N GLU A 153 22.88 0.76 -7.59
CA GLU A 153 23.22 2.15 -7.30
C GLU A 153 22.41 2.64 -6.09
N GLU A 154 22.98 3.56 -5.29
CA GLU A 154 22.24 4.21 -4.20
C GLU A 154 20.98 4.88 -4.75
N MET A 155 19.80 4.56 -4.21
CA MET A 155 18.55 5.16 -4.62
C MET A 155 18.53 6.63 -4.21
N LYS A 156 18.24 7.49 -5.18
CA LYS A 156 17.98 8.93 -5.00
C LYS A 156 16.74 9.30 -5.82
N ALA A 157 15.77 9.91 -5.18
CA ALA A 157 14.54 10.32 -5.82
C ALA A 157 14.16 11.74 -5.40
N THR A 158 13.51 12.45 -6.31
CA THR A 158 12.85 13.72 -6.01
C THR A 158 11.34 13.48 -6.01
N LEU A 159 10.70 13.76 -4.89
CA LEU A 159 9.27 13.66 -4.71
C LEU A 159 8.63 15.04 -4.69
N LYS A 160 7.39 15.14 -5.17
CA LYS A 160 6.52 16.29 -4.99
C LYS A 160 5.35 15.88 -4.13
N LEU A 161 5.21 16.50 -2.96
CA LEU A 161 4.08 16.38 -2.05
C LEU A 161 3.11 17.54 -2.26
N ASP A 162 1.82 17.33 -2.01
CA ASP A 162 0.80 18.39 -1.99
C ASP A 162 0.75 19.16 -0.64
N ASN A 163 1.70 18.88 0.25
CA ASN A 163 1.91 19.57 1.52
C ASN A 163 3.37 20.01 1.62
N GLU A 164 3.61 21.28 1.97
CA GLU A 164 4.95 21.87 2.00
C GLU A 164 5.75 21.55 3.28
N ALA A 165 5.08 21.19 4.37
CA ALA A 165 5.72 20.89 5.65
C ALA A 165 4.94 19.82 6.45
N PRO A 166 4.78 18.59 5.91
CA PRO A 166 4.04 17.54 6.60
C PRO A 166 4.84 17.03 7.81
N VAL A 167 4.13 16.58 8.83
CA VAL A 167 4.73 15.93 10.01
C VAL A 167 4.78 14.43 9.80
N ARG A 168 5.96 13.85 9.75
CA ARG A 168 6.17 12.41 9.70
C ARG A 168 6.09 11.77 11.08
N LEU A 169 5.55 10.55 11.11
CA LEU A 169 5.80 9.58 12.17
C LEU A 169 7.00 8.74 11.76
N TYR A 170 7.85 8.40 12.72
CA TYR A 170 9.04 7.57 12.46
C TYR A 170 9.41 6.76 13.70
N GLY A 171 10.50 6.02 13.61
CA GLY A 171 10.99 5.17 14.68
C GLY A 171 10.36 3.78 14.63
N ASN A 172 11.22 2.79 14.49
CA ASN A 172 10.84 1.38 14.46
C ASN A 172 11.26 0.72 15.77
N VAL A 173 10.28 0.39 16.61
CA VAL A 173 10.47 -0.37 17.84
C VAL A 173 9.74 -1.71 17.68
N GLY A 174 10.51 -2.79 17.46
CA GLY A 174 9.93 -4.12 17.31
C GLY A 174 8.96 -4.26 16.13
N GLY A 175 9.16 -3.52 15.04
CA GLY A 175 8.28 -3.51 13.88
C GLY A 175 7.07 -2.58 13.99
N CYS A 176 6.96 -1.81 15.08
CA CYS A 176 5.89 -0.88 15.36
C CYS A 176 6.42 0.55 15.52
N ILE A 177 5.52 1.54 15.46
CA ILE A 177 5.91 2.95 15.51
C ILE A 177 6.08 3.40 16.96
N ASP A 178 7.10 4.23 17.23
CA ASP A 178 7.17 4.99 18.47
C ASP A 178 6.13 6.15 18.42
N ARG A 179 5.19 6.15 19.34
CA ARG A 179 4.12 7.16 19.40
C ARG A 179 4.64 8.60 19.61
N GLN A 180 5.82 8.75 20.19
CA GLN A 180 6.44 10.04 20.48
C GLN A 180 7.33 10.55 19.35
N ALA A 181 7.76 9.68 18.45
CA ALA A 181 8.67 10.02 17.37
C ALA A 181 7.94 10.74 16.23
N LYS A 182 8.04 12.06 16.21
CA LYS A 182 7.43 12.95 15.20
C LYS A 182 8.38 14.07 14.81
N GLU A 183 8.40 14.38 13.53
CA GLU A 183 9.25 15.43 12.97
C GLU A 183 8.58 16.07 11.76
N THR A 184 8.78 17.39 11.60
CA THR A 184 8.38 18.08 10.36
C THR A 184 9.37 17.77 9.26
N VAL A 185 8.85 17.38 8.12
CA VAL A 185 9.66 17.20 6.91
C VAL A 185 9.72 18.54 6.18
N GLU A 186 10.91 19.11 6.15
CA GLU A 186 11.16 20.36 5.41
C GLU A 186 11.23 20.07 3.91
N THR A 187 10.48 20.85 3.13
CA THR A 187 10.47 20.74 1.68
C THR A 187 10.66 22.10 1.02
N ASP A 188 11.12 22.14 -0.22
CA ASP A 188 11.05 23.37 -1.03
C ASP A 188 9.74 23.37 -1.83
N LYS A 189 8.71 24.04 -1.30
CA LYS A 189 7.37 24.12 -1.91
C LYS A 189 6.77 22.74 -2.23
N GLY A 190 6.96 21.78 -1.32
CA GLY A 190 6.55 20.39 -1.47
C GLY A 190 7.51 19.51 -2.24
N ILE A 191 8.63 20.02 -2.76
CA ILE A 191 9.71 19.23 -3.34
C ILE A 191 10.55 18.65 -2.20
N TRP A 192 10.68 17.34 -2.20
CA TRP A 192 11.42 16.60 -1.19
C TRP A 192 12.41 15.63 -1.85
N GLU A 193 13.68 15.89 -1.64
CA GLU A 193 14.75 15.00 -2.08
C GLU A 193 14.95 13.89 -1.05
N VAL A 194 14.95 12.66 -1.49
CA VAL A 194 15.09 11.46 -0.66
C VAL A 194 16.17 10.54 -1.19
N ASN A 195 16.79 9.81 -0.29
CA ASN A 195 17.74 8.75 -0.59
C ASN A 195 17.49 7.57 0.36
N GLU A 196 18.33 6.53 0.29
CA GLU A 196 18.18 5.35 1.16
C GLU A 196 18.26 5.70 2.66
N GLU A 197 19.09 6.67 3.06
CA GLU A 197 19.23 7.08 4.46
C GLU A 197 17.94 7.70 5.02
N THR A 198 17.11 8.31 4.15
CA THR A 198 15.78 8.82 4.54
C THR A 198 14.91 7.73 5.17
N PHE A 199 15.13 6.48 4.82
CA PHE A 199 14.35 5.30 5.23
C PHE A 199 15.10 4.39 6.22
N ALA A 200 16.18 4.88 6.84
CA ALA A 200 17.01 4.08 7.74
C ALA A 200 16.24 3.50 8.93
N GLU A 201 15.18 4.18 9.37
CA GLU A 201 14.30 3.75 10.45
C GLU A 201 12.96 3.15 9.95
N ASP A 202 12.92 2.56 8.74
CA ASP A 202 11.72 2.04 8.07
C ASP A 202 10.96 3.14 7.27
N ALA A 203 9.69 2.95 6.98
CA ALA A 203 8.88 3.87 6.19
C ALA A 203 8.71 5.23 6.87
N VAL A 204 8.79 6.29 6.08
CA VAL A 204 8.31 7.62 6.49
C VAL A 204 6.79 7.66 6.34
N ILE A 205 6.08 8.00 7.39
CA ILE A 205 4.63 7.92 7.44
C ILE A 205 4.02 9.30 7.69
N PHE A 206 3.07 9.68 6.85
CA PHE A 206 2.22 10.87 7.04
C PHE A 206 0.80 10.42 7.37
N ASP A 207 0.32 10.71 8.58
CA ASP A 207 -1.04 10.41 9.03
C ASP A 207 -1.98 11.63 8.92
N LYS A 208 -3.25 11.48 9.34
CA LYS A 208 -4.26 12.55 9.41
C LYS A 208 -4.55 13.23 8.06
N SER A 209 -4.40 12.49 6.97
CA SER A 209 -4.63 12.98 5.61
C SER A 209 -3.85 14.26 5.28
N GLN A 210 -2.65 14.40 5.84
CA GLN A 210 -1.77 15.56 5.60
C GLN A 210 -1.26 15.61 4.16
N VAL A 211 -1.06 14.44 3.55
CA VAL A 211 -0.63 14.26 2.17
C VAL A 211 -1.70 13.44 1.46
N LYS A 212 -2.13 13.86 0.28
CA LYS A 212 -3.14 13.23 -0.57
C LYS A 212 -2.67 12.98 -1.99
N GLN A 213 -1.52 13.55 -2.34
CA GLN A 213 -0.88 13.37 -3.63
C GLN A 213 0.63 13.31 -3.44
N VAL A 214 1.26 12.35 -4.10
CA VAL A 214 2.71 12.23 -4.20
C VAL A 214 3.08 11.97 -5.65
N SER A 215 4.00 12.76 -6.22
CA SER A 215 4.57 12.52 -7.53
C SER A 215 6.04 12.18 -7.41
N ILE A 216 6.49 11.18 -8.17
CA ILE A 216 7.92 10.93 -8.44
C ILE A 216 8.29 11.80 -9.62
N LEU A 217 9.34 12.62 -9.49
CA LEU A 217 9.78 13.50 -10.55
C LEU A 217 10.90 12.85 -11.38
N ASN A 218 10.96 13.17 -12.66
CA ASN A 218 12.06 12.81 -13.55
C ASN A 218 13.24 13.77 -13.39
N GLU A 219 14.34 13.51 -14.11
CA GLU A 219 15.56 14.32 -14.06
C GLU A 219 15.38 15.79 -14.50
N LYS A 220 14.25 16.11 -15.14
CA LYS A 220 13.90 17.48 -15.53
C LYS A 220 13.03 18.20 -14.49
N GLY A 221 12.66 17.52 -13.41
CA GLY A 221 11.75 18.01 -12.38
C GLY A 221 10.27 17.95 -12.79
N GLU A 222 9.92 17.16 -13.81
CA GLU A 222 8.55 16.96 -14.26
C GLU A 222 7.98 15.69 -13.60
N PRO A 223 6.68 15.62 -13.29
CA PRO A 223 6.06 14.40 -12.80
C PRO A 223 6.26 13.22 -13.78
N HIS A 224 6.59 12.05 -13.23
CA HIS A 224 6.77 10.79 -13.94
C HIS A 224 5.67 9.79 -13.59
N VAL A 225 5.44 9.60 -12.28
CA VAL A 225 4.32 8.85 -11.73
C VAL A 225 3.69 9.69 -10.63
N THR A 226 2.38 9.83 -10.64
CA THR A 226 1.63 10.52 -9.59
C THR A 226 0.61 9.58 -8.96
N LEU A 227 0.58 9.53 -7.63
CA LEU A 227 -0.47 8.86 -6.87
C LEU A 227 -1.38 9.89 -6.22
N GLU A 228 -2.69 9.68 -6.38
CA GLU A 228 -3.74 10.43 -5.69
C GLU A 228 -4.55 9.48 -4.81
N PHE A 229 -4.83 9.89 -3.59
CA PHE A 229 -5.55 9.06 -2.62
C PHE A 229 -6.28 9.90 -1.58
N LYS A 230 -7.28 9.27 -0.93
CA LYS A 230 -8.06 9.91 0.16
C LYS A 230 -7.83 9.21 1.50
N THR A 231 -6.80 8.40 1.58
CA THR A 231 -6.48 7.61 2.76
C THR A 231 -6.06 8.50 3.94
N PRO A 232 -6.34 8.08 5.18
CA PRO A 232 -5.93 8.83 6.37
C PRO A 232 -4.41 8.80 6.60
N ALA A 233 -3.70 7.86 6.00
CA ALA A 233 -2.25 7.77 6.08
C ALA A 233 -1.63 7.36 4.74
N VAL A 234 -0.35 7.69 4.56
CA VAL A 234 0.50 7.24 3.47
C VAL A 234 1.89 6.92 4.02
N GLY A 235 2.45 5.78 3.61
CA GLY A 235 3.84 5.41 3.82
C GLY A 235 4.67 5.70 2.57
N ILE A 236 5.92 6.10 2.77
CA ILE A 236 6.92 6.19 1.70
C ILE A 236 8.12 5.38 2.14
N TRP A 237 8.59 4.47 1.29
CA TRP A 237 9.60 3.50 1.68
C TRP A 237 10.53 3.07 0.54
N ASN A 238 11.76 2.75 0.93
CA ASN A 238 12.75 2.04 0.11
C ASN A 238 13.56 1.11 1.04
N PRO A 239 13.98 -0.08 0.59
CA PRO A 239 14.78 -0.98 1.41
C PRO A 239 16.22 -0.46 1.58
N THR A 240 16.46 0.28 2.65
CA THR A 240 17.76 0.90 2.97
C THR A 240 18.92 -0.09 2.87
N GLY A 241 20.01 0.33 2.22
CA GLY A 241 21.24 -0.46 2.06
C GLY A 241 21.15 -1.61 1.05
N LYS A 242 20.02 -1.72 0.34
CA LYS A 242 19.83 -2.72 -0.73
C LYS A 242 20.23 -2.21 -2.10
N HIS A 243 20.35 -0.89 -2.29
CA HIS A 243 20.59 -0.25 -3.59
C HIS A 243 19.53 -0.66 -4.63
N ALA A 244 18.29 -0.59 -4.18
CA ALA A 244 17.11 -0.93 -4.98
C ALA A 244 16.59 0.33 -5.71
N PRO A 245 16.41 0.31 -7.04
CA PRO A 245 16.09 1.49 -7.84
C PRO A 245 14.59 1.83 -7.86
N PHE A 246 13.90 1.64 -6.76
CA PHE A 246 12.47 1.90 -6.64
C PHE A 246 12.13 2.66 -5.37
N ILE A 247 10.95 3.24 -5.33
CA ILE A 247 10.33 3.82 -4.14
C ILE A 247 8.89 3.37 -4.04
N CYS A 248 8.46 3.02 -2.83
CA CYS A 248 7.07 2.71 -2.55
C CYS A 248 6.33 3.97 -2.11
N ILE A 249 5.10 4.16 -2.62
CA ILE A 249 4.16 5.18 -2.17
C ILE A 249 2.88 4.45 -1.79
N GLU A 250 2.57 4.38 -0.52
CA GLU A 250 1.70 3.39 0.08
C GLU A 250 0.46 4.05 0.72
N PRO A 251 -0.66 4.18 0.00
CA PRO A 251 -1.90 4.71 0.57
C PRO A 251 -2.54 3.71 1.54
N TRP A 252 -2.90 4.16 2.78
CA TRP A 252 -3.36 3.29 3.85
C TRP A 252 -4.62 3.79 4.56
N TYR A 253 -5.60 2.90 4.71
CA TYR A 253 -6.66 2.95 5.72
C TYR A 253 -6.24 2.05 6.89
N GLY A 254 -5.23 2.48 7.61
CA GLY A 254 -4.62 1.74 8.69
C GLY A 254 -3.23 2.27 9.03
N LEU A 255 -2.65 1.70 10.10
CA LEU A 255 -1.30 1.99 10.55
C LEU A 255 -0.80 0.81 11.39
N SER A 256 0.52 0.71 11.64
CA SER A 256 1.05 -0.26 12.62
C SER A 256 0.49 0.00 14.02
N ASP A 257 0.65 -0.95 14.91
CA ASP A 257 0.53 -0.67 16.33
C ASP A 257 1.55 0.39 16.75
N TRP A 258 1.26 1.05 17.85
CA TRP A 258 2.27 1.71 18.63
C TRP A 258 3.10 0.64 19.36
N ALA A 259 4.37 0.91 19.60
CA ALA A 259 5.18 0.06 20.46
C ALA A 259 4.47 -0.16 21.81
N GLU A 260 4.49 -1.39 22.29
CA GLU A 260 3.84 -1.82 23.54
C GLU A 260 2.30 -1.72 23.55
N TYR A 261 1.65 -1.68 22.36
CA TYR A 261 0.19 -1.71 22.31
C TYR A 261 -0.35 -3.02 22.87
N ASP A 262 -1.26 -2.91 23.84
CA ASP A 262 -1.92 -4.04 24.54
C ASP A 262 -3.45 -3.97 24.52
N GLY A 263 -4.01 -3.03 23.74
CA GLY A 263 -5.45 -2.83 23.60
C GLY A 263 -6.14 -3.86 22.71
N GLU A 264 -7.45 -3.71 22.59
CA GLU A 264 -8.27 -4.53 21.69
C GLU A 264 -8.05 -4.16 20.22
N PHE A 265 -8.25 -5.13 19.31
CA PHE A 265 -8.09 -4.92 17.87
C PHE A 265 -8.94 -3.78 17.32
N LYS A 266 -10.18 -3.67 17.81
CA LYS A 266 -11.11 -2.62 17.44
C LYS A 266 -10.65 -1.20 17.81
N ASP A 267 -9.80 -1.07 18.84
CA ASP A 267 -9.33 0.20 19.38
C ASP A 267 -7.97 0.63 18.80
N LYS A 268 -7.42 -0.19 17.89
CA LYS A 268 -6.19 0.12 17.17
C LYS A 268 -6.34 1.39 16.34
N TYR A 269 -5.29 2.20 16.29
CA TYR A 269 -5.32 3.48 15.56
C TYR A 269 -5.61 3.27 14.06
N LEU A 270 -6.49 4.09 13.51
CA LEU A 270 -7.00 4.00 12.13
C LEU A 270 -7.65 2.64 11.80
N MET A 271 -8.30 2.02 12.77
CA MET A 271 -9.11 0.83 12.53
C MET A 271 -10.42 1.21 11.83
N ASN A 272 -10.79 0.46 10.80
CA ASN A 272 -12.10 0.56 10.16
C ASN A 272 -13.03 -0.51 10.75
N SER A 273 -14.33 -0.22 10.79
CA SER A 273 -15.35 -1.18 11.19
C SER A 273 -16.51 -1.21 10.23
N LEU A 274 -17.16 -2.36 10.13
CA LEU A 274 -18.36 -2.57 9.35
C LEU A 274 -19.39 -3.35 10.15
N GLN A 275 -20.60 -2.83 10.24
CA GLN A 275 -21.75 -3.56 10.77
C GLN A 275 -22.13 -4.70 9.83
N PRO A 276 -22.85 -5.74 10.30
CA PRO A 276 -23.35 -6.83 9.46
C PRO A 276 -24.04 -6.34 8.19
N GLY A 277 -23.61 -6.88 7.03
CA GLY A 277 -24.16 -6.52 5.72
C GLY A 277 -23.71 -5.15 5.18
N ALA A 278 -22.88 -4.39 5.94
CA ALA A 278 -22.31 -3.15 5.44
C ALA A 278 -21.08 -3.39 4.58
N SER A 279 -20.74 -2.41 3.75
CA SER A 279 -19.54 -2.45 2.91
C SER A 279 -18.74 -1.14 3.00
N PHE A 280 -17.43 -1.29 2.78
CA PHE A 280 -16.47 -0.21 2.60
C PHE A 280 -15.99 -0.21 1.16
N MET A 281 -15.88 0.96 0.55
CA MET A 281 -15.28 1.12 -0.77
C MET A 281 -14.38 2.35 -0.78
N SER A 282 -13.19 2.19 -1.32
CA SER A 282 -12.25 3.29 -1.56
C SER A 282 -11.35 2.96 -2.74
N GLU A 283 -10.63 3.96 -3.23
CA GLU A 283 -9.65 3.81 -4.30
C GLU A 283 -8.45 4.73 -4.09
N TYR A 284 -7.36 4.39 -4.76
CA TYR A 284 -6.30 5.30 -5.11
C TYR A 284 -6.04 5.24 -6.62
N ILE A 285 -5.47 6.31 -7.15
CA ILE A 285 -5.23 6.47 -8.58
C ILE A 285 -3.73 6.57 -8.81
N ILE A 286 -3.21 5.75 -9.72
CA ILE A 286 -1.86 5.85 -10.25
C ILE A 286 -1.97 6.51 -11.62
N ARG A 287 -1.33 7.66 -11.80
CA ARG A 287 -1.25 8.34 -13.08
C ARG A 287 0.15 8.24 -13.64
N ILE A 288 0.26 7.72 -14.87
CA ILE A 288 1.51 7.68 -15.63
C ILE A 288 1.60 8.97 -16.41
N GLU A 289 2.56 9.81 -16.08
CA GLU A 289 2.74 11.11 -16.70
C GLU A 289 3.55 10.97 -18.02
N LYS A 290 3.35 11.92 -18.97
CA LYS A 290 3.96 11.86 -20.32
C LYS A 290 5.14 12.80 -20.43
#